data_1df0a927d5694246e346c1b06cc892c5
#
_entry.id   1df0a927d5694246e346c1b06cc892c5
#
_cell.length_a   1.000
_cell.length_b   1.000
_cell.length_c   1.000
_cell.angle_alpha   90.00
_cell.angle_beta   90.00
_cell.angle_gamma   90.00
#
_symmetry.space_group_name_H-M   'P 1'
#
loop_
_entity.id
_entity.type
_entity.pdbx_description
1 polymer ?
#
loop_
_entity_poly.entity_id
_entity_poly.type
_entity_poly.pdbx_seq_one_letter_code
_entity_poly.pdbx_strand_id
1 'polypeptide(L)'
;IADNAKIMTLRIHPGEGEPYLKDMALAIRYAVNHGADVIVLPEQNSIYPKEQKQWVSEALKEAEKKGALVIVPVWDLSVDMDKDEFFPNRKMNKEGELTNFMVVASSDKNGNPVLNTNYGATTLDIYAPGTDIYSSYMGDTYQKGSGEGMASATLAGVAALVKSYFPKLTGSQIRDILLKSATSRKGVEVEKGIRVDDRPSQDLF
;
A
#
# COMPACT_ATOMS: atom_id res chain seq x y z
N ILE A 1 4.28 -13.19 -11.00
CA ILE A 1 2.80 -13.20 -11.02
C ILE A 1 2.32 -12.67 -12.36
N ALA A 2 2.69 -11.45 -12.73
CA ALA A 2 2.34 -10.81 -14.01
C ALA A 2 3.63 -10.51 -14.78
N ASP A 3 4.19 -11.54 -15.38
CA ASP A 3 5.52 -11.51 -16.01
C ASP A 3 5.62 -10.60 -17.25
N ASN A 4 4.50 -10.32 -17.91
CA ASN A 4 4.42 -9.39 -19.04
C ASN A 4 4.05 -7.95 -18.64
N ALA A 5 3.87 -7.65 -17.34
CA ALA A 5 3.59 -6.31 -16.88
C ALA A 5 4.81 -5.39 -17.07
N LYS A 6 4.56 -4.17 -17.52
CA LYS A 6 5.61 -3.13 -17.60
C LYS A 6 5.74 -2.43 -16.26
N ILE A 7 6.96 -2.22 -15.81
CA ILE A 7 7.25 -1.55 -14.54
C ILE A 7 7.75 -0.12 -14.84
N MET A 8 7.10 0.84 -14.18
CA MET A 8 7.50 2.24 -14.18
C MET A 8 8.05 2.58 -12.80
N THR A 9 9.37 2.72 -12.70
CA THR A 9 10.04 3.09 -11.45
C THR A 9 10.10 4.60 -11.32
N LEU A 10 9.52 5.14 -10.23
CA LEU A 10 9.53 6.56 -9.90
C LEU A 10 10.18 6.75 -8.52
N ARG A 11 11.37 7.34 -8.52
CA ARG A 11 12.10 7.56 -7.28
C ARG A 11 11.59 8.83 -6.59
N ILE A 12 11.12 8.70 -5.34
CA ILE A 12 10.64 9.80 -4.50
C ILE A 12 11.51 10.04 -3.26
N HIS A 13 12.34 9.05 -2.88
CA HIS A 13 13.28 9.21 -1.78
C HIS A 13 14.51 10.01 -2.20
N PRO A 14 14.93 11.02 -1.42
CA PRO A 14 16.09 11.85 -1.72
C PRO A 14 17.43 11.11 -1.56
N GLY A 15 17.45 9.95 -0.92
CA GLY A 15 18.64 9.16 -0.58
C GLY A 15 18.87 9.09 0.92
N GLU A 16 18.73 10.20 1.61
CA GLU A 16 18.70 10.30 3.07
C GLU A 16 17.42 11.06 3.49
N GLY A 17 16.80 10.66 4.59
CA GLY A 17 15.57 11.24 5.12
C GLY A 17 14.29 10.71 4.47
N GLU A 18 13.17 11.23 4.92
CA GLU A 18 11.83 10.85 4.49
C GLU A 18 11.47 11.40 3.10
N PRO A 19 10.61 10.72 2.35
CA PRO A 19 10.13 11.22 1.07
C PRO A 19 9.28 12.49 1.27
N TYR A 20 9.47 13.45 0.38
CA TYR A 20 8.63 14.65 0.40
C TYR A 20 7.27 14.35 -0.23
N LEU A 21 6.18 14.76 0.44
CA LEU A 21 4.82 14.60 -0.10
C LEU A 21 4.62 15.28 -1.46
N LYS A 22 5.35 16.37 -1.71
CA LYS A 22 5.40 17.01 -3.03
C LYS A 22 5.87 16.03 -4.11
N ASP A 23 6.96 15.30 -3.86
CA ASP A 23 7.53 14.38 -4.84
C ASP A 23 6.65 13.14 -5.01
N MET A 24 6.02 12.66 -3.94
CA MET A 24 4.99 11.62 -4.01
C MET A 24 3.80 12.06 -4.88
N ALA A 25 3.28 13.27 -4.68
CA ALA A 25 2.18 13.80 -5.48
C ALA A 25 2.55 13.92 -6.97
N LEU A 26 3.76 14.42 -7.27
CA LEU A 26 4.27 14.51 -8.63
C LEU A 26 4.44 13.13 -9.28
N ALA A 27 4.95 12.14 -8.53
CA ALA A 27 5.12 10.76 -9.01
C ALA A 27 3.77 10.11 -9.34
N ILE A 28 2.75 10.26 -8.47
CA ILE A 28 1.41 9.76 -8.74
C ILE A 28 0.84 10.39 -10.02
N ARG A 29 0.91 11.71 -10.16
CA ARG A 29 0.44 12.42 -11.38
C ARG A 29 1.19 11.96 -12.63
N TYR A 30 2.51 11.82 -12.53
CA TYR A 30 3.32 11.30 -13.63
C TYR A 30 2.86 9.89 -14.04
N ALA A 31 2.71 8.97 -13.07
CA ALA A 31 2.28 7.60 -13.31
C ALA A 31 0.93 7.55 -14.07
N VAL A 32 -0.09 8.25 -13.58
CA VAL A 32 -1.42 8.22 -14.22
C VAL A 32 -1.46 8.90 -15.58
N ASN A 33 -0.65 9.94 -15.80
CA ASN A 33 -0.56 10.60 -17.09
C ASN A 33 0.21 9.79 -18.14
N HIS A 34 1.01 8.81 -17.68
CA HIS A 34 1.71 7.86 -18.54
C HIS A 34 1.07 6.47 -18.56
N GLY A 35 -0.20 6.37 -18.12
CA GLY A 35 -1.03 5.17 -18.30
C GLY A 35 -0.75 4.05 -17.30
N ALA A 36 -0.28 4.35 -16.10
CA ALA A 36 -0.16 3.35 -15.06
C ALA A 36 -1.54 2.85 -14.61
N ASP A 37 -1.76 1.54 -14.67
CA ASP A 37 -2.99 0.89 -14.22
C ASP A 37 -2.98 0.58 -12.72
N VAL A 38 -1.80 0.32 -12.16
CA VAL A 38 -1.59 0.02 -10.74
C VAL A 38 -0.42 0.85 -10.23
N ILE A 39 -0.61 1.53 -9.13
CA ILE A 39 0.40 2.34 -8.44
C ILE A 39 0.65 1.71 -7.07
N VAL A 40 1.91 1.43 -6.76
CA VAL A 40 2.32 1.00 -5.42
C VAL A 40 3.04 2.17 -4.77
N LEU A 41 2.51 2.64 -3.65
CA LEU A 41 3.17 3.64 -2.82
C LEU A 41 4.15 2.96 -1.87
N PRO A 42 5.24 3.60 -1.46
CA PRO A 42 6.27 2.95 -0.66
C PRO A 42 5.79 2.64 0.76
N GLU A 43 5.01 3.55 1.35
CA GLU A 43 4.61 3.47 2.76
C GLU A 43 3.47 4.42 3.13
N GLN A 44 2.91 4.23 4.32
CA GLN A 44 2.12 5.21 5.06
C GLN A 44 2.96 5.78 6.21
N ASN A 45 2.68 7.01 6.63
CA ASN A 45 3.34 7.63 7.79
C ASN A 45 2.34 8.47 8.59
N SER A 46 2.51 8.57 9.90
CA SER A 46 1.65 9.39 10.78
C SER A 46 2.13 10.84 10.93
N ILE A 47 3.40 11.11 10.64
CA ILE A 47 4.08 12.38 10.95
C ILE A 47 4.03 13.44 9.85
N TYR A 48 3.38 13.20 8.72
CA TYR A 48 3.35 14.17 7.64
C TYR A 48 2.60 15.46 8.02
N PRO A 49 3.15 16.64 7.65
CA PRO A 49 2.49 17.92 7.88
C PRO A 49 1.13 17.98 7.19
N LYS A 50 0.11 18.45 7.90
CA LYS A 50 -1.28 18.48 7.45
C LYS A 50 -1.44 19.27 6.14
N GLU A 51 -0.74 20.39 6.01
CA GLU A 51 -0.78 21.29 4.85
C GLU A 51 -0.26 20.60 3.57
N GLN A 52 0.68 19.68 3.73
CA GLN A 52 1.27 18.96 2.60
C GLN A 52 0.44 17.75 2.17
N LYS A 53 -0.40 17.19 3.05
CA LYS A 53 -1.27 16.05 2.74
C LYS A 53 -2.23 16.35 1.58
N GLN A 54 -2.61 17.60 1.39
CA GLN A 54 -3.52 18.02 0.31
C GLN A 54 -2.95 17.69 -1.08
N TRP A 55 -1.66 17.88 -1.32
CA TRP A 55 -1.05 17.62 -2.63
C TRP A 55 -1.18 16.15 -3.07
N VAL A 56 -0.92 15.25 -2.14
CA VAL A 56 -1.06 13.80 -2.38
C VAL A 56 -2.53 13.43 -2.50
N SER A 57 -3.39 14.00 -1.66
CA SER A 57 -4.84 13.76 -1.73
C SER A 57 -5.42 14.12 -3.10
N GLU A 58 -5.02 15.27 -3.66
CA GLU A 58 -5.44 15.69 -5.00
C GLU A 58 -4.91 14.73 -6.08
N ALA A 59 -3.64 14.31 -5.98
CA ALA A 59 -3.06 13.36 -6.92
C ALA A 59 -3.72 11.98 -6.87
N LEU A 60 -4.13 11.52 -5.68
CA LEU A 60 -4.89 10.28 -5.51
C LEU A 60 -6.28 10.36 -6.16
N LYS A 61 -6.96 11.50 -6.07
CA LYS A 61 -8.23 11.74 -6.80
C LYS A 61 -8.04 11.73 -8.32
N GLU A 62 -6.93 12.29 -8.80
CA GLU A 62 -6.60 12.22 -10.21
C GLU A 62 -6.37 10.76 -10.66
N ALA A 63 -5.70 9.95 -9.83
CA ALA A 63 -5.52 8.52 -10.06
C ALA A 63 -6.87 7.78 -10.10
N GLU A 64 -7.80 8.10 -9.20
CA GLU A 64 -9.15 7.54 -9.21
C GLU A 64 -9.91 7.90 -10.50
N LYS A 65 -9.91 9.17 -10.89
CA LYS A 65 -10.56 9.63 -12.14
C LYS A 65 -9.98 8.96 -13.38
N LYS A 66 -8.68 8.65 -13.39
CA LYS A 66 -8.00 7.94 -14.48
C LYS A 66 -8.17 6.42 -14.41
N GLY A 67 -8.80 5.90 -13.36
CA GLY A 67 -9.09 4.49 -13.18
C GLY A 67 -7.91 3.63 -12.74
N ALA A 68 -6.83 4.21 -12.23
CA ALA A 68 -5.71 3.48 -11.66
C ALA A 68 -6.04 2.93 -10.27
N LEU A 69 -5.56 1.73 -9.94
CA LEU A 69 -5.58 1.19 -8.57
C LEU A 69 -4.37 1.72 -7.81
N VAL A 70 -4.57 2.14 -6.56
CA VAL A 70 -3.50 2.54 -5.66
C VAL A 70 -3.39 1.56 -4.51
N ILE A 71 -2.20 1.05 -4.26
CA ILE A 71 -1.90 0.09 -3.18
C ILE A 71 -0.82 0.69 -2.29
N VAL A 72 -1.04 0.63 -0.98
CA VAL A 72 -0.08 1.09 0.01
C VAL A 72 0.10 0.03 1.09
N PRO A 73 1.35 -0.30 1.48
CA PRO A 73 1.60 -1.18 2.62
C PRO A 73 1.35 -0.46 3.94
N VAL A 74 0.97 -1.20 4.96
CA VAL A 74 1.00 -0.73 6.35
C VAL A 74 2.44 -0.67 6.88
N TRP A 75 2.64 -0.18 8.10
CA TRP A 75 3.88 -0.32 8.84
C TRP A 75 3.87 -1.54 9.76
N ASP A 76 5.04 -1.88 10.28
CA ASP A 76 5.31 -3.01 11.18
C ASP A 76 5.50 -2.53 12.64
N LEU A 77 4.48 -1.85 13.16
CA LEU A 77 4.51 -1.22 14.49
C LEU A 77 3.52 -1.84 15.48
N SER A 78 2.75 -2.85 15.09
CA SER A 78 1.65 -3.45 15.88
C SER A 78 0.59 -2.45 16.34
N VAL A 79 0.31 -1.42 15.53
CA VAL A 79 -0.58 -0.31 15.88
C VAL A 79 -1.97 -0.53 15.28
N ASP A 80 -2.99 -0.13 16.05
CA ASP A 80 -4.38 -0.11 15.62
C ASP A 80 -4.64 1.13 14.75
N MET A 81 -4.65 0.93 13.43
CA MET A 81 -4.84 1.99 12.44
C MET A 81 -6.27 2.57 12.41
N ASP A 82 -7.21 1.97 13.12
CA ASP A 82 -8.54 2.55 13.29
C ASP A 82 -8.54 3.65 14.38
N LYS A 83 -7.50 3.69 15.23
CA LYS A 83 -7.32 4.70 16.29
C LYS A 83 -6.29 5.75 15.93
N ASP A 84 -5.26 5.37 15.17
CA ASP A 84 -4.16 6.24 14.78
C ASP A 84 -4.24 6.59 13.30
N GLU A 85 -4.05 7.86 12.95
CA GLU A 85 -4.13 8.31 11.56
C GLU A 85 -2.80 8.06 10.83
N PHE A 86 -2.84 7.24 9.79
CA PHE A 86 -1.75 7.03 8.85
C PHE A 86 -2.10 7.65 7.49
N PHE A 87 -1.12 8.21 6.82
CA PHE A 87 -1.27 8.85 5.51
C PHE A 87 -0.19 8.35 4.54
N PRO A 88 -0.49 8.14 3.24
CA PRO A 88 -1.81 8.32 2.62
C PRO A 88 -2.83 7.26 3.03
N ASN A 89 -4.10 7.61 3.01
CA ASN A 89 -5.22 6.69 3.27
C ASN A 89 -6.38 7.00 2.32
N ARG A 90 -7.43 6.17 2.36
CA ARG A 90 -8.60 6.35 1.49
C ARG A 90 -9.54 7.46 1.92
N LYS A 91 -9.50 7.90 3.18
CA LYS A 91 -10.38 8.95 3.71
C LYS A 91 -9.94 10.30 3.18
N MET A 92 -10.80 10.98 2.45
CA MET A 92 -10.52 12.26 1.80
C MET A 92 -11.24 13.42 2.49
N ASN A 93 -11.06 13.56 3.80
CA ASN A 93 -11.68 14.63 4.58
C ASN A 93 -13.20 14.72 4.32
N LYS A 94 -13.68 15.92 3.93
CA LYS A 94 -15.11 16.17 3.67
C LYS A 94 -15.62 15.64 2.33
N GLU A 95 -14.77 15.08 1.49
CA GLU A 95 -15.09 14.72 0.09
C GLU A 95 -15.34 13.23 -0.12
N GLY A 96 -15.41 12.44 0.95
CA GLY A 96 -15.69 11.01 0.88
C GLY A 96 -14.45 10.13 0.90
N GLU A 97 -14.58 8.90 0.43
CA GLU A 97 -13.50 7.91 0.39
C GLU A 97 -13.13 7.55 -1.05
N LEU A 98 -11.83 7.32 -1.28
CA LEU A 98 -11.32 6.79 -2.53
C LEU A 98 -11.78 5.34 -2.72
N THR A 99 -12.35 5.03 -3.87
CA THR A 99 -12.84 3.69 -4.20
C THR A 99 -11.76 2.80 -4.83
N ASN A 100 -10.66 3.39 -5.29
CA ASN A 100 -9.54 2.74 -5.97
C ASN A 100 -8.30 2.57 -5.06
N PHE A 101 -8.43 2.71 -3.76
CA PHE A 101 -7.32 2.69 -2.80
C PHE A 101 -7.37 1.44 -1.93
N MET A 102 -6.24 0.74 -1.78
CA MET A 102 -6.12 -0.45 -0.95
C MET A 102 -4.97 -0.33 0.02
N VAL A 103 -5.24 -0.68 1.27
CA VAL A 103 -4.24 -0.81 2.33
C VAL A 103 -3.97 -2.29 2.55
N VAL A 104 -2.71 -2.70 2.45
CA VAL A 104 -2.29 -4.10 2.53
C VAL A 104 -1.31 -4.34 3.65
N ALA A 105 -1.51 -5.44 4.39
CA ALA A 105 -0.62 -5.95 5.40
C ALA A 105 0.00 -7.29 4.98
N SER A 106 1.11 -7.65 5.59
CA SER A 106 1.85 -8.86 5.29
C SER A 106 1.26 -10.08 5.99
N SER A 107 1.20 -11.19 5.27
CA SER A 107 0.91 -12.51 5.83
C SER A 107 2.04 -13.50 5.54
N ASP A 108 2.10 -14.54 6.38
CA ASP A 108 2.93 -15.71 6.16
C ASP A 108 2.36 -16.61 5.05
N LYS A 109 3.07 -17.70 4.75
CA LYS A 109 2.64 -18.70 3.74
C LYS A 109 1.33 -19.42 4.09
N ASN A 110 0.91 -19.40 5.35
CA ASN A 110 -0.33 -20.00 5.83
C ASN A 110 -1.48 -18.98 5.83
N GLY A 111 -1.19 -17.72 5.48
CA GLY A 111 -2.13 -16.61 5.47
C GLY A 111 -2.40 -16.01 6.85
N ASN A 112 -1.52 -16.26 7.84
CA ASN A 112 -1.61 -15.59 9.13
C ASN A 112 -0.91 -14.23 9.06
N PRO A 113 -1.41 -13.20 9.76
CA PRO A 113 -0.70 -11.94 9.91
C PRO A 113 0.71 -12.15 10.44
N VAL A 114 1.69 -11.41 9.93
CA VAL A 114 3.05 -11.47 10.50
C VAL A 114 3.09 -10.69 11.81
N LEU A 115 4.07 -11.03 12.66
CA LEU A 115 4.33 -10.30 13.90
C LEU A 115 4.65 -8.83 13.57
N ASN A 116 4.25 -7.94 14.46
CA ASN A 116 4.43 -6.49 14.37
C ASN A 116 3.68 -5.78 13.25
N THR A 117 2.94 -6.47 12.36
CA THR A 117 2.17 -5.76 11.34
C THR A 117 1.10 -4.87 11.97
N ASN A 118 0.90 -3.67 11.41
CA ASN A 118 -0.22 -2.83 11.80
C ASN A 118 -1.55 -3.50 11.42
N TYR A 119 -2.60 -3.19 12.17
CA TYR A 119 -3.92 -3.79 11.97
C TYR A 119 -5.04 -2.74 12.06
N GLY A 120 -6.22 -3.10 11.61
CA GLY A 120 -7.41 -2.24 11.68
C GLY A 120 -8.60 -2.94 11.04
N ALA A 121 -9.77 -2.84 11.66
CA ALA A 121 -10.99 -3.48 11.15
C ALA A 121 -11.59 -2.72 9.96
N THR A 122 -11.35 -1.40 9.89
CA THR A 122 -11.93 -0.52 8.87
C THR A 122 -10.89 0.12 7.94
N THR A 123 -9.65 0.28 8.40
CA THR A 123 -8.57 0.92 7.63
C THR A 123 -7.75 -0.05 6.82
N LEU A 124 -7.54 -1.29 7.30
CA LEU A 124 -6.86 -2.33 6.56
C LEU A 124 -7.85 -3.07 5.65
N ASP A 125 -7.47 -3.25 4.38
CA ASP A 125 -8.32 -3.91 3.40
C ASP A 125 -8.06 -5.41 3.28
N ILE A 126 -6.78 -5.82 3.23
CA ILE A 126 -6.42 -7.21 2.94
C ILE A 126 -5.02 -7.56 3.47
N TYR A 127 -4.82 -8.83 3.78
CA TYR A 127 -3.48 -9.42 3.97
C TYR A 127 -3.04 -10.10 2.68
N ALA A 128 -1.76 -9.92 2.31
CA ALA A 128 -1.16 -10.59 1.16
C ALA A 128 0.18 -11.24 1.54
N PRO A 129 0.61 -12.30 0.83
CA PRO A 129 1.90 -12.93 1.11
C PRO A 129 3.05 -11.92 1.04
N GLY A 130 3.77 -11.78 2.15
CA GLY A 130 4.90 -10.85 2.28
C GLY A 130 6.09 -11.45 3.02
N THR A 131 6.08 -12.77 3.32
CA THR A 131 7.17 -13.47 4.00
C THR A 131 7.87 -14.44 3.06
N ASP A 132 9.20 -14.46 3.08
CA ASP A 132 10.02 -15.34 2.26
C ASP A 132 9.76 -15.22 0.74
N ILE A 133 9.41 -14.05 0.27
CA ILE A 133 9.14 -13.79 -1.14
C ILE A 133 10.45 -13.79 -1.92
N TYR A 134 10.61 -14.78 -2.81
CA TYR A 134 11.77 -14.89 -3.69
C TYR A 134 11.63 -13.90 -4.86
N SER A 135 12.55 -12.96 -4.96
CA SER A 135 12.51 -11.89 -5.95
C SER A 135 13.91 -11.42 -6.35
N SER A 136 13.97 -10.59 -7.38
CA SER A 136 15.19 -9.94 -7.81
C SER A 136 15.77 -9.04 -6.71
N TYR A 137 17.08 -9.00 -6.63
CA TYR A 137 17.83 -8.21 -5.66
C TYR A 137 19.01 -7.50 -6.35
N MET A 138 19.66 -6.59 -5.62
CA MET A 138 20.81 -5.84 -6.16
C MET A 138 21.92 -6.77 -6.68
N GLY A 139 22.63 -6.34 -7.73
CA GLY A 139 23.75 -7.08 -8.29
C GLY A 139 23.37 -8.32 -9.10
N ASP A 140 22.24 -8.27 -9.81
CA ASP A 140 21.72 -9.38 -10.63
C ASP A 140 21.53 -10.70 -9.85
N THR A 141 21.17 -10.60 -8.57
CA THR A 141 20.91 -11.74 -7.71
C THR A 141 19.42 -11.92 -7.44
N TYR A 142 19.08 -13.06 -6.89
CA TYR A 142 17.72 -13.38 -6.40
C TYR A 142 17.81 -13.82 -4.96
N GLN A 143 16.99 -13.23 -4.12
CA GLN A 143 16.97 -13.53 -2.68
C GLN A 143 15.53 -13.57 -2.16
N LYS A 144 15.37 -14.18 -0.99
CA LYS A 144 14.12 -14.08 -0.23
C LYS A 144 14.11 -12.79 0.57
N GLY A 145 13.03 -12.04 0.42
CA GLY A 145 12.72 -10.86 1.22
C GLY A 145 11.42 -11.02 1.98
N SER A 146 11.29 -10.30 3.08
CA SER A 146 10.05 -10.25 3.87
C SER A 146 9.74 -8.81 4.23
N GLY A 147 8.46 -8.49 4.38
CA GLY A 147 7.97 -7.19 4.81
C GLY A 147 6.71 -6.75 4.10
N GLU A 148 6.17 -5.63 4.56
CA GLU A 148 4.91 -5.06 4.08
C GLU A 148 5.01 -4.61 2.60
N GLY A 149 6.18 -4.13 2.19
CA GLY A 149 6.47 -3.81 0.78
C GLY A 149 6.39 -5.03 -0.14
N MET A 150 6.79 -6.23 0.33
CA MET A 150 6.66 -7.47 -0.43
C MET A 150 5.19 -7.88 -0.59
N ALA A 151 4.38 -7.66 0.45
CA ALA A 151 2.94 -7.92 0.39
C ALA A 151 2.25 -6.99 -0.62
N SER A 152 2.60 -5.69 -0.62
CA SER A 152 2.04 -4.73 -1.59
C SER A 152 2.44 -5.05 -3.02
N ALA A 153 3.70 -5.46 -3.25
CA ALA A 153 4.17 -5.89 -4.57
C ALA A 153 3.47 -7.18 -5.04
N THR A 154 3.25 -8.13 -4.13
CA THR A 154 2.51 -9.37 -4.43
C THR A 154 1.07 -9.05 -4.85
N LEU A 155 0.38 -8.21 -4.08
CA LEU A 155 -0.99 -7.79 -4.41
C LEU A 155 -1.05 -7.01 -5.73
N ALA A 156 -0.08 -6.12 -5.98
CA ALA A 156 0.02 -5.39 -7.25
C ALA A 156 0.21 -6.33 -8.45
N GLY A 157 1.01 -7.38 -8.28
CA GLY A 157 1.17 -8.41 -9.31
C GLY A 157 -0.14 -9.13 -9.62
N VAL A 158 -0.96 -9.44 -8.61
CA VAL A 158 -2.30 -10.03 -8.81
C VAL A 158 -3.24 -9.03 -9.49
N ALA A 159 -3.22 -7.77 -9.07
CA ALA A 159 -4.00 -6.71 -9.70
C ALA A 159 -3.64 -6.52 -11.18
N ALA A 160 -2.35 -6.51 -11.50
CA ALA A 160 -1.87 -6.40 -12.88
C ALA A 160 -2.27 -7.62 -13.72
N LEU A 161 -2.27 -8.82 -13.14
CA LEU A 161 -2.76 -10.02 -13.80
C LEU A 161 -4.26 -9.91 -14.12
N VAL A 162 -5.09 -9.50 -13.16
CA VAL A 162 -6.52 -9.26 -13.39
C VAL A 162 -6.72 -8.24 -14.50
N LYS A 163 -5.97 -7.13 -14.47
CA LYS A 163 -6.04 -6.08 -15.50
C LYS A 163 -5.64 -6.60 -16.88
N SER A 164 -4.66 -7.47 -16.98
CA SER A 164 -4.22 -8.04 -18.26
C SER A 164 -5.29 -8.89 -18.94
N TYR A 165 -6.08 -9.64 -18.17
CA TYR A 165 -7.21 -10.41 -18.67
C TYR A 165 -8.46 -9.55 -18.91
N PHE A 166 -8.63 -8.50 -18.15
CA PHE A 166 -9.82 -7.63 -18.20
C PHE A 166 -9.40 -6.15 -18.31
N PRO A 167 -8.87 -5.73 -19.47
CA PRO A 167 -8.22 -4.41 -19.62
C PRO A 167 -9.17 -3.22 -19.44
N LYS A 168 -10.49 -3.44 -19.53
CA LYS A 168 -11.50 -2.38 -19.34
C LYS A 168 -11.86 -2.11 -17.88
N LEU A 169 -11.44 -2.96 -16.93
CA LEU A 169 -11.72 -2.77 -15.52
C LEU A 169 -11.00 -1.52 -15.00
N THR A 170 -11.70 -0.73 -14.20
CA THR A 170 -11.13 0.37 -13.43
C THR A 170 -10.44 -0.14 -12.17
N GLY A 171 -9.57 0.69 -11.57
CA GLY A 171 -8.92 0.37 -10.29
C GLY A 171 -9.92 0.04 -9.17
N SER A 172 -11.06 0.74 -9.11
CA SER A 172 -12.14 0.44 -8.15
C SER A 172 -12.73 -0.96 -8.38
N GLN A 173 -12.98 -1.33 -9.63
CA GLN A 173 -13.51 -2.66 -9.95
C GLN A 173 -12.51 -3.78 -9.66
N ILE A 174 -11.21 -3.54 -9.93
CA ILE A 174 -10.15 -4.49 -9.58
C ILE A 174 -10.08 -4.64 -8.05
N ARG A 175 -10.12 -3.54 -7.30
CA ARG A 175 -10.20 -3.58 -5.83
C ARG A 175 -11.36 -4.45 -5.35
N ASP A 176 -12.55 -4.25 -5.88
CA ASP A 176 -13.74 -5.03 -5.50
C ASP A 176 -13.57 -6.52 -5.79
N ILE A 177 -12.96 -6.86 -6.93
CA ILE A 177 -12.67 -8.26 -7.30
C ILE A 177 -11.69 -8.86 -6.29
N LEU A 178 -10.59 -8.16 -5.98
CA LEU A 178 -9.58 -8.63 -5.03
C LEU A 178 -10.18 -8.87 -3.64
N LEU A 179 -10.98 -7.94 -3.14
CA LEU A 179 -11.65 -8.08 -1.83
C LEU A 179 -12.67 -9.21 -1.79
N LYS A 180 -13.48 -9.37 -2.85
CA LYS A 180 -14.48 -10.43 -2.93
C LYS A 180 -13.87 -11.83 -3.12
N SER A 181 -12.69 -11.91 -3.73
CA SER A 181 -11.96 -13.18 -3.91
C SER A 181 -11.09 -13.56 -2.73
N ALA A 182 -10.89 -12.65 -1.77
CA ALA A 182 -10.09 -12.92 -0.58
C ALA A 182 -10.72 -13.97 0.32
N THR A 183 -9.89 -14.85 0.87
CA THR A 183 -10.34 -15.86 1.83
C THR A 183 -10.53 -15.25 3.21
N SER A 184 -11.74 -15.36 3.77
CA SER A 184 -12.00 -14.93 5.14
C SER A 184 -11.30 -15.83 6.15
N ARG A 185 -10.54 -15.24 7.07
CA ARG A 185 -9.78 -15.93 8.13
C ARG A 185 -10.34 -15.60 9.51
N LYS A 186 -11.50 -16.15 9.82
CA LYS A 186 -12.13 -15.96 11.15
C LYS A 186 -11.29 -16.60 12.27
N GLY A 187 -11.16 -15.88 13.39
CA GLY A 187 -10.44 -16.39 14.57
C GLY A 187 -8.91 -16.27 14.50
N VAL A 188 -8.37 -15.61 13.47
CA VAL A 188 -6.96 -15.26 13.44
C VAL A 188 -6.74 -14.01 14.29
N GLU A 189 -5.81 -14.09 15.23
CA GLU A 189 -5.43 -12.99 16.11
C GLU A 189 -4.27 -12.19 15.51
N VAL A 190 -4.24 -10.90 15.81
CA VAL A 190 -3.11 -10.01 15.52
C VAL A 190 -2.44 -9.60 16.82
N GLU A 191 -1.14 -9.39 16.79
CA GLU A 191 -0.43 -8.83 17.92
C GLU A 191 -0.87 -7.36 18.11
N LYS A 192 -1.28 -7.02 19.33
CA LYS A 192 -1.71 -5.67 19.67
C LYS A 192 -0.55 -4.90 20.30
N GLY A 193 -0.15 -3.81 19.68
CA GLY A 193 0.87 -2.91 20.17
C GLY A 193 0.30 -1.73 20.97
N ILE A 194 1.18 -0.82 21.35
CA ILE A 194 0.87 0.46 21.96
C ILE A 194 0.58 1.51 20.90
N ARG A 195 -0.14 2.57 21.26
CA ARG A 195 -0.44 3.69 20.37
C ARG A 195 0.84 4.44 19.97
N VAL A 196 0.83 5.04 18.80
CA VAL A 196 1.99 5.80 18.27
C VAL A 196 2.40 6.93 19.20
N ASP A 197 1.44 7.66 19.75
CA ASP A 197 1.64 8.78 20.69
C ASP A 197 2.13 8.34 22.07
N ASP A 198 1.96 7.07 22.43
CA ASP A 198 2.43 6.50 23.70
C ASP A 198 3.85 5.92 23.59
N ARG A 199 4.46 5.94 22.40
CA ARG A 199 5.81 5.40 22.18
C ARG A 199 6.90 6.38 22.57
N PRO A 200 8.03 5.89 23.12
CA PRO A 200 9.22 6.69 23.25
C PRO A 200 9.67 7.23 21.88
N SER A 201 10.12 8.48 21.83
CA SER A 201 10.56 9.15 20.59
C SER A 201 11.70 8.45 19.84
N GLN A 202 12.33 7.45 20.45
CA GLN A 202 13.40 6.65 19.87
C GLN A 202 12.90 5.52 18.95
N ASP A 203 11.61 5.15 19.01
CA ASP A 203 11.02 4.05 18.21
C ASP A 203 10.37 4.56 16.91
N LEU A 204 10.47 5.87 16.63
CA LEU A 204 9.85 6.51 15.45
C LEU A 204 10.84 6.82 14.32
N PHE A 205 12.11 6.34 14.43
CA PHE A 205 13.15 6.61 13.43
C PHE A 205 13.96 5.36 13.06
#